data_0c747428106d0d5c005af1fc7d231882
#
_entry.id   0c747428106d0d5c005af1fc7d231882
#
_cell.length_a   1.000
_cell.length_b   1.000
_cell.length_c   1.000
_cell.angle_alpha   90.00
_cell.angle_beta   90.00
_cell.angle_gamma   90.00
#
_symmetry.space_group_name_H-M   'P 1'
#
loop_
_entity.id
_entity.type
_entity.pdbx_description
1 polymer ?
#
loop_
_entity_poly.entity_id
_entity_poly.type
_entity_poly.pdbx_seq_one_letter_code
_entity_poly.pdbx_strand_id
1 'polypeptide(L)'
;MSLLAFPAVLRAAETFSDSTAPQQQQQKTRTLSGTVLDAVTNEPVIGAAVQVRGRQGGEITDLDGMFTINVPSGAVITVTSLGYRSQSLNVGNRGNIRILLEPDSEVLEDVVVTAFGVGQKKESVVGAVQLVRPESLIVPSANLSTAFAGRLAGVVSFQRSGMPGQNGSDFYIRGISTISGVTSPLIILDGVEISAGDLNAIDPEIIEGFSILKDATATAMYGTRGANGVMIITTKSGRDLDRPIIGFRIETNVTTPTRLPKFVDGARYMELFNEAVTNQGTGDVLFSKERIDGTRKRLNPYVYPDVNWYDEIFRNHAFNQKVNFNIRGGTGKITYFMNLTVNHETGMLRDRSKDFFSFSNGINVMKYAFQNNIDFHMSKSSTISLHLNAQVNDITAPAINNNDTSPAGQMNRIYSSIMDCNPVDFPVYFPAGEEKWIKWGAFSGGNDQGRRTRWRRPPEATAPVSRARSSPTLISSRNSTC
;
A
#
# COMPACT_ATOMS: atom_id res chain seq x y z
N MET A 1 25.79 19.93 -9.65
CA MET A 1 26.17 20.49 -10.96
C MET A 1 26.84 19.38 -11.75
N SER A 2 26.16 18.79 -12.68
CA SER A 2 26.73 18.16 -13.89
C SER A 2 25.53 17.84 -14.79
N LEU A 3 25.36 18.68 -15.81
CA LEU A 3 24.46 18.49 -16.93
C LEU A 3 25.05 17.41 -17.83
N LEU A 4 24.26 16.38 -18.14
CA LEU A 4 24.54 15.52 -19.29
C LEU A 4 23.60 15.94 -20.44
N ALA A 5 24.20 16.57 -21.42
CA ALA A 5 23.60 16.97 -22.67
C ALA A 5 23.43 15.75 -23.61
N PHE A 6 22.23 15.60 -24.16
CA PHE A 6 21.98 14.71 -25.31
C PHE A 6 22.26 15.45 -26.60
N PRO A 7 22.97 14.86 -27.56
CA PRO A 7 23.14 15.47 -28.87
C PRO A 7 21.93 15.18 -29.76
N ALA A 8 21.43 16.25 -30.37
CA ALA A 8 20.47 16.22 -31.47
C ALA A 8 21.16 15.64 -32.73
N VAL A 9 20.57 14.59 -33.29
CA VAL A 9 20.95 14.09 -34.61
C VAL A 9 20.06 14.78 -35.67
N LEU A 10 20.76 15.54 -36.48
CA LEU A 10 20.21 16.29 -37.62
C LEU A 10 19.86 15.33 -38.77
N ARG A 11 18.73 15.56 -39.35
CA ARG A 11 18.13 14.90 -40.53
C ARG A 11 18.94 15.21 -41.78
N ALA A 12 19.38 14.21 -42.51
CA ALA A 12 19.69 14.32 -43.92
C ALA A 12 18.60 13.63 -44.71
N ALA A 13 17.95 14.39 -45.54
CA ALA A 13 17.01 13.91 -46.56
C ALA A 13 17.83 13.50 -47.78
N GLU A 14 17.78 12.22 -48.15
CA GLU A 14 18.15 11.80 -49.51
C GLU A 14 16.96 11.12 -50.17
N THR A 15 16.58 11.71 -51.24
CA THR A 15 15.67 11.20 -52.26
C THR A 15 16.29 10.04 -52.96
N PHE A 16 15.67 8.86 -52.90
CA PHE A 16 15.87 7.82 -53.92
C PHE A 16 14.51 7.40 -54.45
N SER A 17 14.37 7.67 -55.75
CA SER A 17 13.34 7.17 -56.64
C SER A 17 13.61 5.72 -56.96
N ASP A 18 12.50 5.01 -57.15
CA ASP A 18 12.32 3.86 -58.00
C ASP A 18 12.95 2.53 -57.59
N SER A 19 12.12 1.61 -57.06
CA SER A 19 12.12 0.26 -57.63
C SER A 19 10.96 -0.60 -57.06
N THR A 20 10.12 -1.04 -57.94
CA THR A 20 9.51 -2.38 -58.00
C THR A 20 8.85 -2.90 -56.72
N ALA A 21 7.56 -2.70 -56.63
CA ALA A 21 6.68 -3.45 -55.72
C ALA A 21 6.89 -4.95 -55.89
N PRO A 22 7.09 -5.72 -54.82
CA PRO A 22 7.07 -7.17 -54.91
C PRO A 22 5.65 -7.59 -55.32
N GLN A 23 5.50 -8.22 -56.45
CA GLN A 23 4.27 -8.91 -56.88
C GLN A 23 3.86 -9.85 -55.76
N GLN A 24 2.77 -9.52 -55.06
CA GLN A 24 2.07 -10.45 -54.20
C GLN A 24 1.64 -11.65 -55.06
N GLN A 25 2.34 -12.76 -54.94
CA GLN A 25 1.83 -14.03 -55.39
C GLN A 25 0.43 -14.21 -54.84
N GLN A 26 -0.57 -14.22 -55.68
CA GLN A 26 -1.96 -14.55 -55.33
C GLN A 26 -1.95 -16.01 -54.88
N GLN A 27 -1.75 -16.23 -53.55
CA GLN A 27 -1.99 -17.50 -52.95
C GLN A 27 -3.46 -17.84 -53.13
N LYS A 28 -3.72 -18.97 -53.84
CA LYS A 28 -5.05 -19.51 -54.03
C LYS A 28 -5.77 -19.62 -52.69
N THR A 29 -6.62 -18.63 -52.39
CA THR A 29 -7.48 -18.61 -51.19
C THR A 29 -8.71 -19.47 -51.50
N ARG A 30 -9.15 -20.17 -50.49
CA ARG A 30 -10.38 -20.95 -50.52
C ARG A 30 -11.28 -20.57 -49.37
N THR A 31 -12.56 -20.77 -49.54
CA THR A 31 -13.56 -20.52 -48.50
C THR A 31 -13.56 -21.72 -47.52
N LEU A 32 -13.42 -21.42 -46.24
CA LEU A 32 -13.56 -22.35 -45.15
C LEU A 32 -14.81 -21.96 -44.36
N SER A 33 -15.70 -22.94 -44.21
CA SER A 33 -16.85 -22.78 -43.30
C SER A 33 -16.67 -23.68 -42.09
N GLY A 34 -17.27 -23.29 -40.97
CA GLY A 34 -17.20 -24.13 -39.77
C GLY A 34 -18.16 -23.67 -38.68
N THR A 35 -18.28 -24.48 -37.65
CA THR A 35 -19.12 -24.18 -36.47
C THR A 35 -18.26 -24.23 -35.23
N VAL A 36 -18.42 -23.24 -34.36
CA VAL A 36 -17.75 -23.15 -33.05
C VAL A 36 -18.78 -23.49 -31.98
N LEU A 37 -18.50 -24.49 -31.17
CA LEU A 37 -19.37 -25.02 -30.12
C LEU A 37 -18.62 -25.03 -28.79
N ASP A 38 -19.35 -24.95 -27.70
CA ASP A 38 -18.85 -25.22 -26.36
C ASP A 38 -18.51 -26.73 -26.21
N ALA A 39 -17.36 -27.03 -25.65
CA ALA A 39 -16.88 -28.42 -25.50
C ALA A 39 -17.68 -29.20 -24.43
N VAL A 40 -18.35 -28.53 -23.48
CA VAL A 40 -19.09 -29.14 -22.38
C VAL A 40 -20.58 -29.22 -22.69
N THR A 41 -21.19 -28.12 -23.14
CA THR A 41 -22.65 -28.05 -23.37
C THR A 41 -23.03 -28.38 -24.80
N ASN A 42 -22.08 -28.39 -25.77
CA ASN A 42 -22.31 -28.48 -27.20
C ASN A 42 -23.22 -27.38 -27.80
N GLU A 43 -23.42 -26.27 -27.06
CA GLU A 43 -24.15 -25.12 -27.55
C GLU A 43 -23.28 -24.25 -28.48
N PRO A 44 -23.89 -23.49 -29.43
CA PRO A 44 -23.15 -22.64 -30.33
C PRO A 44 -22.50 -21.46 -29.57
N VAL A 45 -21.22 -21.19 -29.84
CA VAL A 45 -20.51 -20.02 -29.26
C VAL A 45 -20.69 -18.84 -30.21
N ILE A 46 -21.56 -17.91 -29.80
CA ILE A 46 -21.90 -16.70 -30.56
C ILE A 46 -20.79 -15.65 -30.38
N GLY A 47 -20.41 -14.96 -31.43
CA GLY A 47 -19.45 -13.85 -31.36
C GLY A 47 -17.98 -14.27 -31.18
N ALA A 48 -17.65 -15.55 -31.40
CA ALA A 48 -16.28 -16.00 -31.41
C ALA A 48 -15.51 -15.42 -32.61
N ALA A 49 -14.34 -14.84 -32.36
CA ALA A 49 -13.49 -14.28 -33.41
C ALA A 49 -12.60 -15.38 -34.00
N VAL A 50 -12.69 -15.59 -35.32
CA VAL A 50 -11.89 -16.55 -36.10
C VAL A 50 -10.89 -15.76 -36.95
N GLN A 51 -9.61 -15.92 -36.69
CA GLN A 51 -8.53 -15.18 -37.37
C GLN A 51 -7.54 -16.15 -38.03
N VAL A 52 -7.02 -15.76 -39.20
CA VAL A 52 -5.92 -16.50 -39.86
C VAL A 52 -4.61 -15.95 -39.33
N ARG A 53 -3.76 -16.84 -38.83
CA ARG A 53 -2.45 -16.47 -38.29
C ARG A 53 -1.60 -15.75 -39.34
N GLY A 54 -1.15 -14.52 -39.00
CA GLY A 54 -0.33 -13.71 -39.92
C GLY A 54 -1.11 -12.81 -40.86
N ARG A 55 -2.44 -12.74 -40.77
CA ARG A 55 -3.28 -11.74 -41.50
C ARG A 55 -3.99 -10.80 -40.55
N GLN A 56 -4.13 -9.55 -40.96
CA GLN A 56 -4.99 -8.58 -40.26
C GLN A 56 -6.45 -8.79 -40.74
N GLY A 57 -7.36 -8.92 -39.78
CA GLY A 57 -8.77 -9.18 -40.01
C GLY A 57 -9.17 -10.63 -39.69
N GLY A 58 -10.44 -10.82 -39.39
CA GLY A 58 -11.05 -12.12 -39.07
C GLY A 58 -12.56 -12.04 -39.23
N GLU A 59 -13.24 -13.15 -39.05
CA GLU A 59 -14.69 -13.26 -39.06
C GLU A 59 -15.22 -13.57 -37.67
N ILE A 60 -16.47 -13.24 -37.43
CA ILE A 60 -17.14 -13.49 -36.14
C ILE A 60 -18.24 -14.54 -36.37
N THR A 61 -18.40 -15.47 -35.43
CA THR A 61 -19.47 -16.47 -35.48
C THR A 61 -20.86 -15.84 -35.29
N ASP A 62 -21.83 -16.33 -36.05
CA ASP A 62 -23.24 -15.92 -35.97
C ASP A 62 -24.00 -16.57 -34.79
N LEU A 63 -25.33 -16.41 -34.77
CA LEU A 63 -26.21 -16.94 -33.72
C LEU A 63 -26.21 -18.48 -33.62
N ASP A 64 -25.86 -19.15 -34.69
CA ASP A 64 -25.76 -20.62 -34.75
C ASP A 64 -24.28 -21.10 -34.58
N GLY A 65 -23.39 -20.16 -34.19
CA GLY A 65 -21.97 -20.43 -34.03
C GLY A 65 -21.22 -20.68 -35.33
N MET A 66 -21.83 -20.38 -36.51
CA MET A 66 -21.24 -20.61 -37.82
C MET A 66 -20.35 -19.43 -38.25
N PHE A 67 -19.29 -19.74 -38.98
CA PHE A 67 -18.41 -18.74 -39.60
C PHE A 67 -18.01 -19.18 -41.02
N THR A 68 -17.65 -18.18 -41.84
CA THR A 68 -17.14 -18.40 -43.20
C THR A 68 -15.98 -17.46 -43.46
N ILE A 69 -14.77 -18.01 -43.62
CA ILE A 69 -13.54 -17.23 -43.77
C ILE A 69 -12.72 -17.70 -44.99
N ASN A 70 -12.07 -16.75 -45.66
CA ASN A 70 -11.18 -17.08 -46.78
C ASN A 70 -9.75 -17.36 -46.29
N VAL A 71 -9.27 -18.58 -46.45
CA VAL A 71 -7.99 -19.05 -45.95
C VAL A 71 -7.07 -19.56 -47.09
N PRO A 72 -5.76 -19.36 -47.02
CA PRO A 72 -4.81 -20.02 -47.90
C PRO A 72 -4.69 -21.51 -47.55
N SER A 73 -4.27 -22.33 -48.48
CA SER A 73 -4.03 -23.75 -48.25
C SER A 73 -2.97 -23.95 -47.17
N GLY A 74 -3.27 -24.79 -46.16
CA GLY A 74 -2.36 -25.06 -45.03
C GLY A 74 -2.33 -23.97 -43.96
N ALA A 75 -3.28 -23.03 -43.98
CA ALA A 75 -3.35 -21.96 -42.95
C ALA A 75 -3.64 -22.51 -41.56
N VAL A 76 -3.12 -21.81 -40.55
CA VAL A 76 -3.50 -21.99 -39.16
C VAL A 76 -4.51 -20.89 -38.81
N ILE A 77 -5.67 -21.30 -38.33
CA ILE A 77 -6.66 -20.36 -37.77
C ILE A 77 -6.57 -20.37 -36.25
N THR A 78 -6.80 -19.23 -35.64
CA THR A 78 -6.93 -19.08 -34.18
C THR A 78 -8.34 -18.61 -33.90
N VAL A 79 -9.02 -19.30 -33.00
CA VAL A 79 -10.38 -18.97 -32.56
C VAL A 79 -10.30 -18.50 -31.11
N THR A 80 -10.88 -17.32 -30.86
CA THR A 80 -10.91 -16.68 -29.55
C THR A 80 -12.33 -16.26 -29.22
N SER A 81 -12.77 -16.49 -27.99
CA SER A 81 -14.05 -15.98 -27.48
C SER A 81 -13.91 -15.63 -26.00
N LEU A 82 -14.67 -14.67 -25.54
CA LEU A 82 -14.67 -14.28 -24.13
C LEU A 82 -15.20 -15.44 -23.28
N GLY A 83 -14.42 -15.86 -22.27
CA GLY A 83 -14.76 -17.00 -21.41
C GLY A 83 -14.34 -18.36 -21.93
N TYR A 84 -13.56 -18.42 -23.02
CA TYR A 84 -13.05 -19.66 -23.59
C TYR A 84 -11.53 -19.60 -23.82
N ARG A 85 -10.87 -20.74 -23.71
CA ARG A 85 -9.45 -20.87 -24.09
C ARG A 85 -9.28 -20.72 -25.59
N SER A 86 -8.36 -19.85 -25.99
CA SER A 86 -8.03 -19.65 -27.40
C SER A 86 -7.46 -20.96 -28.00
N GLN A 87 -8.02 -21.40 -29.13
CA GLN A 87 -7.59 -22.61 -29.81
C GLN A 87 -7.02 -22.28 -31.18
N SER A 88 -5.87 -22.88 -31.51
CA SER A 88 -5.26 -22.76 -32.84
C SER A 88 -5.30 -24.12 -33.56
N LEU A 89 -5.84 -24.12 -34.77
CA LEU A 89 -6.01 -25.32 -35.61
C LEU A 89 -5.40 -25.14 -36.98
N ASN A 90 -4.70 -26.20 -37.45
CA ASN A 90 -4.29 -26.26 -38.84
C ASN A 90 -5.45 -26.79 -39.71
N VAL A 91 -5.88 -26.01 -40.65
CA VAL A 91 -7.06 -26.29 -41.47
C VAL A 91 -6.78 -27.37 -42.53
N GLY A 92 -5.52 -27.57 -42.89
CA GLY A 92 -5.17 -28.53 -43.93
C GLY A 92 -5.95 -28.31 -45.23
N ASN A 93 -6.58 -29.36 -45.81
CA ASN A 93 -7.43 -29.30 -46.99
C ASN A 93 -8.95 -29.39 -46.72
N ARG A 94 -9.38 -29.18 -45.43
CA ARG A 94 -10.78 -29.32 -45.04
C ARG A 94 -11.58 -28.09 -45.50
N GLY A 95 -12.77 -28.31 -46.08
CA GLY A 95 -13.69 -27.24 -46.47
C GLY A 95 -14.69 -26.84 -45.37
N ASN A 96 -14.93 -27.77 -44.41
CA ASN A 96 -15.78 -27.54 -43.27
C ASN A 96 -15.12 -28.09 -42.00
N ILE A 97 -15.20 -27.37 -40.87
CA ILE A 97 -14.61 -27.79 -39.61
C ILE A 97 -15.58 -27.51 -38.44
N ARG A 98 -15.53 -28.39 -37.47
CA ARG A 98 -16.19 -28.23 -36.20
C ARG A 98 -15.12 -27.97 -35.13
N ILE A 99 -15.25 -26.86 -34.38
CA ILE A 99 -14.33 -26.42 -33.36
C ILE A 99 -15.03 -26.49 -32.02
N LEU A 100 -14.46 -27.17 -31.06
CA LEU A 100 -14.95 -27.25 -29.69
C LEU A 100 -14.06 -26.36 -28.85
N LEU A 101 -14.58 -25.25 -28.35
CA LEU A 101 -13.87 -24.37 -27.42
C LEU A 101 -14.08 -24.87 -26.01
N GLU A 102 -12.99 -25.10 -25.31
CA GLU A 102 -13.03 -25.37 -23.88
C GLU A 102 -13.32 -24.09 -23.13
N PRO A 103 -14.33 -24.07 -22.23
CA PRO A 103 -14.52 -22.92 -21.34
C PRO A 103 -13.22 -22.65 -20.60
N ASP A 104 -12.80 -21.38 -20.59
CA ASP A 104 -11.68 -20.97 -19.77
C ASP A 104 -12.14 -21.00 -18.31
N SER A 105 -11.87 -22.12 -17.63
CA SER A 105 -12.15 -22.28 -16.21
C SER A 105 -11.34 -21.32 -15.31
N GLU A 106 -10.51 -20.45 -15.92
CA GLU A 106 -9.93 -19.29 -15.24
C GLU A 106 -10.89 -18.08 -15.14
N VAL A 107 -12.12 -18.14 -15.67
CA VAL A 107 -13.18 -17.30 -15.13
C VAL A 107 -13.39 -17.80 -13.70
N LEU A 108 -12.69 -17.16 -12.79
CA LEU A 108 -12.90 -17.28 -11.35
C LEU A 108 -14.42 -17.26 -11.13
N GLU A 109 -15.04 -18.44 -10.97
CA GLU A 109 -16.35 -18.47 -10.33
C GLU A 109 -16.14 -17.65 -9.05
N ASP A 110 -16.89 -16.57 -8.91
CA ASP A 110 -16.87 -15.71 -7.71
C ASP A 110 -17.17 -16.59 -6.48
N VAL A 111 -16.15 -17.32 -6.03
CA VAL A 111 -16.24 -18.16 -4.85
C VAL A 111 -16.08 -17.25 -3.65
N VAL A 112 -17.15 -17.10 -2.90
CA VAL A 112 -17.13 -16.40 -1.63
C VAL A 112 -16.65 -17.39 -0.57
N VAL A 113 -15.56 -17.08 0.07
CA VAL A 113 -15.13 -17.82 1.26
C VAL A 113 -16.07 -17.43 2.39
N THR A 114 -16.84 -18.40 2.88
CA THR A 114 -17.71 -18.26 4.04
C THR A 114 -17.02 -18.75 5.32
N ALA A 115 -17.76 -18.87 6.42
CA ALA A 115 -17.23 -19.33 7.69
C ALA A 115 -16.41 -20.64 7.55
N PHE A 116 -15.33 -20.74 8.30
CA PHE A 116 -14.44 -21.90 8.36
C PHE A 116 -13.72 -22.25 7.05
N GLY A 117 -13.53 -21.29 6.14
CA GLY A 117 -12.78 -21.51 4.92
C GLY A 117 -13.53 -22.29 3.84
N VAL A 118 -14.83 -22.54 4.02
CA VAL A 118 -15.65 -23.22 3.02
C VAL A 118 -15.98 -22.24 1.88
N GLY A 119 -15.45 -22.51 0.68
CA GLY A 119 -15.82 -21.76 -0.53
C GLY A 119 -17.25 -22.11 -0.95
N GLN A 120 -18.11 -21.10 -1.05
CA GLN A 120 -19.47 -21.24 -1.62
C GLN A 120 -19.60 -20.36 -2.85
N LYS A 121 -20.35 -20.80 -3.85
CA LYS A 121 -20.67 -19.96 -5.00
C LYS A 121 -21.44 -18.73 -4.51
N LYS A 122 -21.06 -17.54 -5.01
CA LYS A 122 -21.69 -16.26 -4.62
C LYS A 122 -23.21 -16.29 -4.70
N GLU A 123 -23.74 -16.99 -5.68
CA GLU A 123 -25.19 -17.16 -5.91
C GLU A 123 -25.88 -17.98 -4.82
N SER A 124 -25.16 -18.82 -4.09
CA SER A 124 -25.68 -19.66 -3.01
C SER A 124 -25.56 -19.03 -1.62
N VAL A 125 -24.89 -17.88 -1.52
CA VAL A 125 -24.70 -17.19 -0.24
C VAL A 125 -25.93 -16.32 0.05
N VAL A 126 -26.69 -16.73 1.06
CA VAL A 126 -27.81 -15.92 1.57
C VAL A 126 -27.23 -14.86 2.52
N GLY A 127 -27.22 -13.60 2.08
CA GLY A 127 -26.76 -12.48 2.91
C GLY A 127 -25.96 -11.43 2.14
N ALA A 128 -25.74 -10.24 2.75
CA ALA A 128 -24.98 -9.16 2.15
C ALA A 128 -23.46 -9.41 2.30
N VAL A 129 -22.91 -10.20 1.35
CA VAL A 129 -21.47 -10.45 1.24
C VAL A 129 -20.90 -9.61 0.12
N GLN A 130 -19.81 -8.90 0.41
CA GLN A 130 -19.05 -8.17 -0.59
C GLN A 130 -17.72 -8.88 -0.83
N LEU A 131 -17.52 -9.32 -2.06
CA LEU A 131 -16.22 -9.77 -2.54
C LEU A 131 -15.42 -8.56 -3.05
N VAL A 132 -14.17 -8.47 -2.67
CA VAL A 132 -13.26 -7.40 -3.07
C VAL A 132 -12.10 -8.00 -3.85
N ARG A 133 -11.80 -7.43 -5.01
CA ARG A 133 -10.64 -7.85 -5.80
C ARG A 133 -9.36 -7.36 -5.11
N PRO A 134 -8.41 -8.26 -4.78
CA PRO A 134 -7.19 -7.88 -4.08
C PRO A 134 -6.37 -6.81 -4.79
N GLU A 135 -6.39 -6.79 -6.13
CA GLU A 135 -5.67 -5.81 -6.94
C GLU A 135 -6.14 -4.37 -6.65
N SER A 136 -7.42 -4.20 -6.29
CA SER A 136 -7.96 -2.89 -5.91
C SER A 136 -7.42 -2.38 -4.57
N LEU A 137 -6.85 -3.25 -3.75
CA LEU A 137 -6.26 -2.91 -2.45
C LEU A 137 -4.77 -2.55 -2.55
N ILE A 138 -4.16 -2.74 -3.71
CA ILE A 138 -2.77 -2.34 -3.93
C ILE A 138 -2.70 -0.82 -4.01
N VAL A 139 -2.13 -0.20 -2.98
CA VAL A 139 -1.91 1.24 -2.88
C VAL A 139 -0.47 1.49 -2.42
N PRO A 140 0.11 2.64 -2.74
CA PRO A 140 1.45 3.00 -2.27
C PRO A 140 1.43 3.35 -0.77
N SER A 141 0.99 2.40 0.05
CA SER A 141 0.93 2.51 1.51
C SER A 141 1.51 1.27 2.14
N ALA A 142 2.09 1.45 3.32
CA ALA A 142 2.66 0.37 4.11
C ALA A 142 1.62 -0.46 4.88
N ASN A 143 0.40 0.07 5.02
CA ASN A 143 -0.66 -0.57 5.81
C ASN A 143 -1.87 -0.88 4.94
N LEU A 144 -2.34 -2.12 5.01
CA LEU A 144 -3.50 -2.59 4.23
C LEU A 144 -4.78 -1.81 4.54
N SER A 145 -5.02 -1.44 5.80
CA SER A 145 -6.25 -0.74 6.19
C SER A 145 -6.42 0.64 5.53
N THR A 146 -5.32 1.27 5.10
CA THR A 146 -5.39 2.57 4.39
C THR A 146 -6.01 2.43 2.99
N ALA A 147 -5.98 1.23 2.41
CA ALA A 147 -6.60 0.95 1.11
C ALA A 147 -8.12 0.85 1.18
N PHE A 148 -8.71 0.76 2.37
CA PHE A 148 -10.15 0.52 2.53
C PHE A 148 -11.01 1.75 2.25
N ALA A 149 -10.47 2.94 2.51
CA ALA A 149 -11.18 4.20 2.33
C ALA A 149 -11.62 4.41 0.87
N GLY A 150 -12.93 4.55 0.66
CA GLY A 150 -13.53 4.76 -0.67
C GLY A 150 -13.52 3.56 -1.62
N ARG A 151 -12.97 2.40 -1.21
CA ARG A 151 -12.88 1.19 -2.07
C ARG A 151 -13.79 0.07 -1.60
N LEU A 152 -14.10 0.02 -0.31
CA LEU A 152 -14.95 -0.99 0.29
C LEU A 152 -16.33 -0.41 0.57
N ALA A 153 -17.35 -0.83 -0.19
CA ALA A 153 -18.72 -0.35 0.03
C ALA A 153 -19.22 -0.77 1.42
N GLY A 154 -19.78 0.17 2.19
CA GLY A 154 -20.27 -0.04 3.55
C GLY A 154 -19.18 -0.18 4.62
N VAL A 155 -17.92 0.14 4.28
CA VAL A 155 -16.82 0.30 5.23
C VAL A 155 -16.50 1.77 5.37
N VAL A 156 -16.57 2.30 6.58
CA VAL A 156 -16.11 3.63 6.93
C VAL A 156 -14.68 3.48 7.43
N SER A 157 -13.74 4.13 6.77
CA SER A 157 -12.33 4.09 7.14
C SER A 157 -11.76 5.48 7.17
N PHE A 158 -10.97 5.79 8.20
CA PHE A 158 -10.25 7.06 8.31
C PHE A 158 -8.88 6.85 8.95
N GLN A 159 -7.92 7.58 8.43
CA GLN A 159 -6.55 7.57 8.91
C GLN A 159 -6.34 8.79 9.83
N ARG A 160 -5.93 8.54 11.08
CA ARG A 160 -5.67 9.61 12.06
C ARG A 160 -4.31 10.24 11.89
N SER A 161 -3.32 9.48 11.45
CA SER A 161 -1.93 9.92 11.32
C SER A 161 -1.30 9.33 10.07
N GLY A 162 -0.43 10.08 9.42
CA GLY A 162 0.44 9.58 8.35
C GLY A 162 1.85 9.23 8.82
N MET A 163 2.08 9.23 10.14
CA MET A 163 3.39 8.97 10.72
C MET A 163 3.77 7.49 10.57
N PRO A 164 4.99 7.16 10.15
CA PRO A 164 5.46 5.78 10.08
C PRO A 164 5.26 5.01 11.39
N GLY A 165 4.76 3.80 11.29
CA GLY A 165 4.40 2.96 12.43
C GLY A 165 3.07 3.30 13.12
N GLN A 166 2.43 4.44 12.77
CA GLN A 166 1.12 4.89 13.28
C GLN A 166 0.19 5.32 12.13
N ASN A 167 0.48 4.89 10.91
CA ASN A 167 -0.22 5.28 9.69
C ASN A 167 -1.29 4.26 9.26
N GLY A 168 -1.73 3.39 10.14
CA GLY A 168 -2.90 2.56 9.95
C GLY A 168 -4.19 3.37 9.97
N SER A 169 -5.25 2.84 9.36
CA SER A 169 -6.58 3.42 9.40
C SER A 169 -7.47 2.64 10.36
N ASP A 170 -8.26 3.39 11.12
CA ASP A 170 -9.41 2.81 11.83
C ASP A 170 -10.53 2.57 10.81
N PHE A 171 -11.24 1.45 10.93
CA PHE A 171 -12.32 1.12 10.01
C PHE A 171 -13.45 0.41 10.71
N TYR A 172 -14.66 0.64 10.22
CA TYR A 172 -15.90 0.13 10.76
C TYR A 172 -16.81 -0.38 9.64
N ILE A 173 -17.49 -1.49 9.84
CA ILE A 173 -18.46 -2.02 8.90
C ILE A 173 -19.84 -1.47 9.29
N ARG A 174 -20.51 -0.76 8.35
CA ARG A 174 -21.80 -0.07 8.56
C ARG A 174 -21.78 1.02 9.65
N GLY A 175 -20.59 1.47 10.07
CA GLY A 175 -20.42 2.51 11.07
C GLY A 175 -20.27 1.99 12.49
N ILE A 176 -20.30 2.90 13.46
CA ILE A 176 -20.18 2.58 14.89
C ILE A 176 -21.55 2.19 15.44
N SER A 177 -21.72 0.94 15.82
CA SER A 177 -22.98 0.39 16.30
C SER A 177 -23.13 0.38 17.82
N THR A 178 -22.04 0.63 18.56
CA THR A 178 -22.05 0.61 20.04
C THR A 178 -21.46 1.91 20.61
N ILE A 179 -22.02 2.34 21.76
CA ILE A 179 -21.56 3.57 22.45
C ILE A 179 -20.41 3.26 23.42
N SER A 180 -20.36 2.04 23.98
CA SER A 180 -19.43 1.67 25.06
C SER A 180 -18.80 0.30 24.90
N GLY A 181 -18.79 -0.28 23.72
CA GLY A 181 -18.26 -1.61 23.46
C GLY A 181 -17.17 -1.64 22.41
N VAL A 182 -16.70 -2.83 22.10
CA VAL A 182 -15.77 -3.06 20.98
C VAL A 182 -16.50 -2.73 19.68
N THR A 183 -15.94 -1.81 18.90
CA THR A 183 -16.50 -1.35 17.63
C THR A 183 -15.80 -1.95 16.41
N SER A 184 -14.64 -2.57 16.62
CA SER A 184 -13.84 -3.18 15.54
C SER A 184 -14.55 -4.42 15.00
N PRO A 185 -14.56 -4.66 13.68
CA PRO A 185 -15.03 -5.90 13.09
C PRO A 185 -14.11 -7.07 13.48
N LEU A 186 -14.64 -8.28 13.41
CA LEU A 186 -13.85 -9.50 13.53
C LEU A 186 -13.06 -9.72 12.26
N ILE A 187 -11.75 -9.96 12.37
CA ILE A 187 -10.86 -10.18 11.23
C ILE A 187 -10.35 -11.61 11.26
N ILE A 188 -10.58 -12.34 10.17
CA ILE A 188 -10.17 -13.74 10.02
C ILE A 188 -9.20 -13.85 8.84
N LEU A 189 -8.00 -14.35 9.11
CA LEU A 189 -6.97 -14.66 8.11
C LEU A 189 -6.80 -16.19 8.03
N ASP A 190 -7.11 -16.78 6.89
CA ASP A 190 -7.03 -18.24 6.67
C ASP A 190 -7.69 -19.07 7.80
N GLY A 191 -8.83 -18.60 8.30
CA GLY A 191 -9.59 -19.26 9.37
C GLY A 191 -9.13 -18.91 10.79
N VAL A 192 -8.08 -18.12 10.98
CA VAL A 192 -7.55 -17.68 12.27
C VAL A 192 -7.89 -16.22 12.52
N GLU A 193 -8.35 -15.89 13.73
CA GLU A 193 -8.58 -14.50 14.11
C GLU A 193 -7.27 -13.74 14.31
N ILE A 194 -7.22 -12.55 13.75
CA ILE A 194 -6.08 -11.64 13.86
C ILE A 194 -6.51 -10.25 14.35
N SER A 195 -5.55 -9.49 14.87
CA SER A 195 -5.79 -8.10 15.28
C SER A 195 -5.77 -7.13 14.09
N ALA A 196 -6.31 -5.91 14.28
CA ALA A 196 -6.17 -4.84 13.30
C ALA A 196 -4.69 -4.42 13.07
N GLY A 197 -3.84 -4.62 14.06
CA GLY A 197 -2.39 -4.40 13.95
C GLY A 197 -1.74 -5.40 12.98
N ASP A 198 -2.08 -6.69 13.14
CA ASP A 198 -1.59 -7.76 12.26
C ASP A 198 -2.11 -7.58 10.83
N LEU A 199 -3.38 -7.16 10.67
CA LEU A 199 -3.95 -6.83 9.37
C LEU A 199 -3.12 -5.76 8.63
N ASN A 200 -2.66 -4.74 9.34
CA ASN A 200 -1.86 -3.67 8.75
C ASN A 200 -0.50 -4.11 8.25
N ALA A 201 0.00 -5.23 8.73
CA ALA A 201 1.27 -5.79 8.29
C ALA A 201 1.11 -6.77 7.10
N ILE A 202 -0.14 -7.12 6.73
CA ILE A 202 -0.43 -7.97 5.58
C ILE A 202 -0.15 -7.21 4.29
N ASP A 203 0.64 -7.82 3.40
CA ASP A 203 0.83 -7.32 2.05
C ASP A 203 -0.40 -7.65 1.18
N PRO A 204 -1.01 -6.68 0.48
CA PRO A 204 -2.08 -6.97 -0.46
C PRO A 204 -1.74 -8.04 -1.50
N GLU A 205 -0.49 -8.20 -1.86
CA GLU A 205 -0.05 -9.17 -2.86
C GLU A 205 -0.17 -10.63 -2.42
N ILE A 206 -0.23 -10.91 -1.10
CA ILE A 206 -0.46 -12.27 -0.62
C ILE A 206 -1.93 -12.66 -0.60
N ILE A 207 -2.85 -11.72 -0.79
CA ILE A 207 -4.29 -11.95 -0.69
C ILE A 207 -4.81 -12.58 -1.98
N GLU A 208 -5.51 -13.70 -1.88
CA GLU A 208 -6.27 -14.34 -2.97
C GLU A 208 -7.72 -13.85 -2.96
N GLY A 209 -8.34 -13.82 -1.77
CA GLY A 209 -9.72 -13.42 -1.58
C GLY A 209 -9.91 -12.51 -0.37
N PHE A 210 -10.83 -11.58 -0.51
CA PHE A 210 -11.20 -10.64 0.54
C PHE A 210 -12.71 -10.49 0.57
N SER A 211 -13.34 -10.97 1.62
CA SER A 211 -14.79 -10.98 1.78
C SER A 211 -15.22 -10.23 3.03
N ILE A 212 -16.29 -9.47 2.92
CA ILE A 212 -16.87 -8.73 4.05
C ILE A 212 -18.30 -9.19 4.26
N LEU A 213 -18.56 -9.80 5.43
CA LEU A 213 -19.88 -10.20 5.89
C LEU A 213 -20.48 -9.04 6.68
N LYS A 214 -21.58 -8.49 6.20
CA LYS A 214 -22.16 -7.24 6.74
C LYS A 214 -23.42 -7.41 7.54
N ASP A 215 -24.19 -8.45 7.29
CA ASP A 215 -25.48 -8.65 7.98
C ASP A 215 -25.45 -9.81 8.97
N ALA A 216 -26.45 -9.83 9.85
CA ALA A 216 -26.57 -10.82 10.91
C ALA A 216 -26.69 -12.25 10.38
N THR A 217 -27.33 -12.46 9.21
CA THR A 217 -27.46 -13.77 8.59
C THR A 217 -26.10 -14.31 8.17
N ALA A 218 -25.30 -13.48 7.50
CA ALA A 218 -23.95 -13.86 7.06
C ALA A 218 -22.98 -14.03 8.24
N THR A 219 -23.15 -13.27 9.32
CA THR A 219 -22.25 -13.31 10.49
C THR A 219 -22.71 -14.26 11.60
N ALA A 220 -23.90 -14.90 11.47
CA ALA A 220 -24.49 -15.77 12.51
C ALA A 220 -23.55 -16.88 13.01
N MET A 221 -22.74 -17.43 12.11
CA MET A 221 -21.78 -18.49 12.45
C MET A 221 -20.63 -18.02 13.38
N TYR A 222 -20.41 -16.71 13.49
CA TYR A 222 -19.40 -16.10 14.36
C TYR A 222 -19.99 -15.62 15.70
N GLY A 223 -21.30 -15.84 15.92
CA GLY A 223 -22.01 -15.46 17.15
C GLY A 223 -21.87 -13.98 17.47
N THR A 224 -21.78 -13.66 18.77
CA THR A 224 -21.67 -12.27 19.26
C THR A 224 -20.43 -11.54 18.75
N ARG A 225 -19.35 -12.23 18.42
CA ARG A 225 -18.12 -11.65 17.88
C ARG A 225 -18.31 -11.10 16.47
N GLY A 226 -19.26 -11.62 15.71
CA GLY A 226 -19.62 -11.13 14.39
C GLY A 226 -20.57 -9.92 14.38
N ALA A 227 -20.97 -9.40 15.55
CA ALA A 227 -21.96 -8.32 15.66
C ALA A 227 -21.57 -7.03 14.91
N ASN A 228 -20.28 -6.70 14.86
CA ASN A 228 -19.72 -5.53 14.14
C ASN A 228 -19.33 -5.85 12.69
N GLY A 229 -19.76 -7.00 12.15
CA GLY A 229 -19.35 -7.52 10.87
C GLY A 229 -18.07 -8.38 10.95
N VAL A 230 -17.85 -9.16 9.90
CA VAL A 230 -16.69 -10.05 9.79
C VAL A 230 -15.96 -9.79 8.49
N MET A 231 -14.65 -9.67 8.57
CA MET A 231 -13.74 -9.54 7.45
C MET A 231 -12.97 -10.85 7.30
N ILE A 232 -13.12 -11.51 6.16
CA ILE A 232 -12.45 -12.78 5.87
C ILE A 232 -11.42 -12.54 4.79
N ILE A 233 -10.19 -12.91 5.08
CA ILE A 233 -9.04 -12.78 4.19
C ILE A 233 -8.49 -14.17 3.95
N THR A 234 -8.34 -14.52 2.68
CA THR A 234 -7.72 -15.77 2.26
C THR A 234 -6.42 -15.45 1.54
N THR A 235 -5.34 -16.10 1.95
CA THR A 235 -4.04 -15.91 1.29
C THR A 235 -3.90 -16.83 0.08
N LYS A 236 -3.05 -16.41 -0.86
CA LYS A 236 -2.75 -17.18 -2.07
C LYS A 236 -2.20 -18.56 -1.70
N SER A 237 -2.75 -19.59 -2.33
CA SER A 237 -2.23 -20.95 -2.27
C SER A 237 -1.38 -21.26 -3.49
N GLY A 238 -0.69 -22.38 -3.46
CA GLY A 238 0.01 -22.92 -4.63
C GLY A 238 -0.96 -23.36 -5.73
N ARG A 239 -0.45 -23.50 -6.94
CA ARG A 239 -1.18 -24.05 -8.09
C ARG A 239 -0.35 -25.12 -8.77
N ASP A 240 -1.03 -26.10 -9.37
CA ASP A 240 -0.40 -27.04 -10.29
C ASP A 240 -0.07 -26.29 -11.59
N LEU A 241 1.22 -26.08 -11.81
CA LEU A 241 1.74 -25.28 -12.92
C LEU A 241 2.94 -25.99 -13.54
N ASP A 242 3.04 -25.99 -14.87
CA ASP A 242 4.19 -26.51 -15.60
C ASP A 242 5.51 -25.82 -15.20
N ARG A 243 5.43 -24.54 -14.81
CA ARG A 243 6.57 -23.74 -14.36
C ARG A 243 6.16 -22.84 -13.19
N PRO A 244 7.04 -22.64 -12.21
CA PRO A 244 6.79 -21.66 -11.14
C PRO A 244 6.63 -20.25 -11.69
N ILE A 245 5.69 -19.51 -11.12
CA ILE A 245 5.53 -18.07 -11.36
C ILE A 245 6.32 -17.35 -10.29
N ILE A 246 7.25 -16.49 -10.70
CA ILE A 246 8.08 -15.68 -9.82
C ILE A 246 7.69 -14.21 -10.02
N GLY A 247 7.34 -13.55 -8.93
CA GLY A 247 7.06 -12.12 -8.88
C GLY A 247 8.15 -11.38 -8.10
N PHE A 248 8.60 -10.26 -8.63
CA PHE A 248 9.52 -9.36 -7.94
C PHE A 248 9.07 -7.93 -8.15
N ARG A 249 8.93 -7.16 -7.06
CA ARG A 249 8.46 -5.79 -7.09
C ARG A 249 9.27 -4.91 -6.17
N ILE A 250 9.70 -3.75 -6.67
CA ILE A 250 10.31 -2.70 -5.88
C ILE A 250 9.45 -1.45 -6.03
N GLU A 251 9.12 -0.84 -4.91
CA GLU A 251 8.40 0.42 -4.85
C GLU A 251 9.21 1.44 -4.06
N THR A 252 9.26 2.67 -4.56
CA THR A 252 9.80 3.81 -3.84
C THR A 252 8.75 4.91 -3.83
N ASN A 253 8.36 5.34 -2.64
CA ASN A 253 7.33 6.33 -2.44
C ASN A 253 7.93 7.58 -1.77
N VAL A 254 7.51 8.75 -2.24
CA VAL A 254 7.82 10.03 -1.60
C VAL A 254 6.59 10.48 -0.83
N THR A 255 6.77 10.66 0.47
CA THR A 255 5.72 11.12 1.37
C THR A 255 5.94 12.59 1.69
N THR A 256 4.90 13.40 1.60
CA THR A 256 4.92 14.83 1.94
C THR A 256 3.77 15.16 2.87
N PRO A 257 3.90 16.19 3.75
CA PRO A 257 2.78 16.64 4.56
C PRO A 257 1.63 17.16 3.68
N THR A 258 0.42 16.74 3.96
CA THR A 258 -0.76 17.23 3.25
C THR A 258 -1.11 18.66 3.61
N ARG A 259 -0.78 19.08 4.84
CA ARG A 259 -0.99 20.42 5.34
C ARG A 259 0.07 20.75 6.38
N LEU A 260 0.63 21.95 6.28
CA LEU A 260 1.57 22.50 7.24
C LEU A 260 0.97 23.69 7.96
N PRO A 261 1.23 23.87 9.26
CA PRO A 261 0.90 25.11 9.95
C PRO A 261 1.71 26.27 9.35
N LYS A 262 1.08 27.41 9.20
CA LYS A 262 1.75 28.64 8.77
C LYS A 262 2.02 29.48 10.00
N PHE A 263 3.28 29.69 10.30
CA PHE A 263 3.72 30.55 11.37
C PHE A 263 3.99 31.96 10.83
N VAL A 264 3.79 32.95 11.66
CA VAL A 264 4.23 34.32 11.38
C VAL A 264 5.72 34.45 11.67
N ASP A 265 6.40 35.39 10.99
CA ASP A 265 7.80 35.68 11.28
C ASP A 265 7.95 36.32 12.67
N GLY A 266 9.18 36.34 13.19
CA GLY A 266 9.46 36.81 14.53
C GLY A 266 9.11 38.29 14.74
N ALA A 267 9.28 39.14 13.74
CA ALA A 267 8.94 40.55 13.84
C ALA A 267 7.40 40.74 13.97
N ARG A 268 6.63 40.02 13.13
CA ARG A 268 5.18 40.06 13.18
C ARG A 268 4.63 39.42 14.46
N TYR A 269 5.25 38.36 14.95
CA TYR A 269 4.92 37.76 16.24
C TYR A 269 5.04 38.79 17.38
N MET A 270 6.15 39.50 17.45
CA MET A 270 6.38 40.52 18.48
C MET A 270 5.38 41.67 18.41
N GLU A 271 5.04 42.12 17.18
CA GLU A 271 4.00 43.16 16.99
C GLU A 271 2.64 42.72 17.51
N LEU A 272 2.19 41.53 17.10
CA LEU A 272 0.91 40.97 17.54
C LEU A 272 0.86 40.74 19.04
N PHE A 273 1.97 40.30 19.63
CA PHE A 273 2.07 40.11 21.06
C PHE A 273 1.94 41.45 21.81
N ASN A 274 2.67 42.49 21.38
CA ASN A 274 2.57 43.84 21.96
C ASN A 274 1.16 44.39 21.79
N GLU A 275 0.52 44.22 20.64
CA GLU A 275 -0.86 44.61 20.38
C GLU A 275 -1.83 43.93 21.35
N ALA A 276 -1.67 42.64 21.58
CA ALA A 276 -2.50 41.90 22.51
C ALA A 276 -2.36 42.40 23.95
N VAL A 277 -1.13 42.67 24.41
CA VAL A 277 -0.86 43.21 25.75
C VAL A 277 -1.46 44.62 25.90
N THR A 278 -1.32 45.46 24.88
CA THR A 278 -1.91 46.81 24.88
C THR A 278 -3.43 46.75 24.94
N ASN A 279 -4.06 45.90 24.17
CA ASN A 279 -5.53 45.75 24.14
C ASN A 279 -6.10 45.17 25.44
N GLN A 280 -5.31 44.35 26.15
CA GLN A 280 -5.71 43.82 27.46
C GLN A 280 -5.55 44.87 28.59
N GLY A 281 -4.82 45.97 28.36
CA GLY A 281 -4.55 46.97 29.37
C GLY A 281 -3.70 46.45 30.56
N THR A 282 -2.97 45.36 30.38
CA THR A 282 -2.30 44.61 31.47
C THR A 282 -0.88 45.04 31.75
N GLY A 283 -0.32 46.02 31.00
CA GLY A 283 1.02 46.50 31.29
C GLY A 283 1.81 47.03 30.09
N ASP A 284 3.12 47.20 30.31
CA ASP A 284 4.05 47.69 29.29
C ASP A 284 4.29 46.64 28.18
N VAL A 285 4.54 47.13 26.99
CA VAL A 285 4.90 46.28 25.84
C VAL A 285 6.18 45.47 26.12
N LEU A 286 6.15 44.20 25.86
CA LEU A 286 7.26 43.28 26.13
C LEU A 286 8.43 43.47 25.16
N PHE A 287 8.12 43.77 23.91
CA PHE A 287 9.14 43.84 22.84
C PHE A 287 9.36 45.28 22.40
N SER A 288 10.59 45.77 22.51
CA SER A 288 10.96 47.11 22.08
C SER A 288 10.95 47.23 20.55
N LYS A 289 10.74 48.45 20.05
CA LYS A 289 10.77 48.75 18.61
C LYS A 289 12.12 48.38 18.00
N GLU A 290 13.22 48.60 18.72
CA GLU A 290 14.57 48.24 18.27
C GLU A 290 14.70 46.74 18.05
N ARG A 291 14.17 45.92 18.97
CA ARG A 291 14.18 44.46 18.83
C ARG A 291 13.36 43.99 17.64
N ILE A 292 12.18 44.56 17.44
CA ILE A 292 11.31 44.24 16.29
C ILE A 292 12.00 44.61 14.96
N ASP A 293 12.58 45.81 14.87
CA ASP A 293 13.27 46.31 13.69
C ASP A 293 14.56 45.49 13.39
N GLY A 294 15.30 45.12 14.44
CA GLY A 294 16.50 44.28 14.33
C GLY A 294 16.18 42.90 13.79
N THR A 295 15.11 42.27 14.28
CA THR A 295 14.62 40.95 13.76
C THR A 295 14.12 41.09 12.34
N ARG A 296 13.33 42.14 12.02
CA ARG A 296 12.83 42.36 10.64
C ARG A 296 13.95 42.57 9.63
N LYS A 297 15.01 43.26 10.04
CA LYS A 297 16.21 43.46 9.19
C LYS A 297 17.15 42.28 9.17
N ARG A 298 16.82 41.19 9.91
CA ARG A 298 17.66 39.98 10.02
C ARG A 298 19.10 40.31 10.40
N LEU A 299 19.29 41.15 11.38
CA LEU A 299 20.59 41.48 11.94
C LEU A 299 21.19 40.23 12.62
N ASN A 300 22.18 40.36 13.49
CA ASN A 300 22.80 39.24 14.16
C ASN A 300 21.77 38.24 14.71
N PRO A 301 21.70 36.99 14.17
CA PRO A 301 20.68 36.00 14.54
C PRO A 301 20.79 35.50 15.98
N TYR A 302 21.91 35.73 16.64
CA TYR A 302 22.09 35.39 18.06
C TYR A 302 21.49 36.46 19.01
N VAL A 303 21.33 37.69 18.52
CA VAL A 303 20.73 38.81 19.27
C VAL A 303 19.26 38.99 18.86
N TYR A 304 18.97 38.83 17.60
CA TYR A 304 17.66 38.99 16.97
C TYR A 304 17.21 37.71 16.29
N PRO A 305 16.95 36.63 17.05
CA PRO A 305 16.54 35.38 16.46
C PRO A 305 15.16 35.48 15.78
N ASP A 306 15.02 34.77 14.67
CA ASP A 306 13.78 34.61 13.93
C ASP A 306 13.77 33.17 13.39
N VAL A 307 13.23 32.25 14.20
CA VAL A 307 13.33 30.81 13.98
C VAL A 307 11.97 30.24 13.62
N ASN A 308 11.87 29.63 12.45
CA ASN A 308 10.74 28.76 12.14
C ASN A 308 11.06 27.35 12.67
N TRP A 309 10.59 27.06 13.87
CA TRP A 309 10.85 25.78 14.55
C TRP A 309 10.36 24.56 13.77
N TYR A 310 9.28 24.72 12.99
CA TYR A 310 8.78 23.63 12.14
C TYR A 310 9.80 23.26 11.06
N ASP A 311 10.30 24.25 10.31
CA ASP A 311 11.26 24.03 9.24
C ASP A 311 12.62 23.53 9.77
N GLU A 312 12.96 23.87 11.02
CA GLU A 312 14.18 23.37 11.67
C GLU A 312 14.06 21.91 12.07
N ILE A 313 12.91 21.45 12.49
CA ILE A 313 12.71 20.13 13.06
C ILE A 313 12.20 19.12 12.02
N PHE A 314 11.41 19.56 11.04
CA PHE A 314 10.82 18.66 10.05
C PHE A 314 11.42 18.82 8.66
N ARG A 315 11.43 17.73 7.94
CA ARG A 315 11.69 17.65 6.50
C ARG A 315 10.39 17.82 5.73
N ASN A 316 10.48 18.37 4.51
CA ASN A 316 9.33 18.52 3.63
C ASN A 316 8.95 17.23 2.90
N HIS A 317 9.82 16.22 2.93
CA HIS A 317 9.60 14.92 2.28
C HIS A 317 10.35 13.81 3.01
N ALA A 318 9.81 12.63 2.92
CA ALA A 318 10.43 11.38 3.39
C ALA A 318 10.33 10.32 2.29
N PHE A 319 11.23 9.35 2.31
CA PHE A 319 11.27 8.26 1.34
C PHE A 319 10.92 6.95 2.02
N ASN A 320 10.00 6.21 1.39
CA ASN A 320 9.61 4.89 1.82
C ASN A 320 9.92 3.89 0.70
N GLN A 321 10.43 2.74 1.05
CA GLN A 321 10.86 1.71 0.12
C GLN A 321 10.21 0.38 0.49
N LYS A 322 9.70 -0.32 -0.50
CA LYS A 322 9.12 -1.65 -0.33
C LYS A 322 9.69 -2.59 -1.38
N VAL A 323 10.12 -3.74 -0.94
CA VAL A 323 10.58 -4.84 -1.79
C VAL A 323 9.69 -6.04 -1.51
N ASN A 324 9.09 -6.60 -2.54
CA ASN A 324 8.30 -7.82 -2.47
C ASN A 324 8.89 -8.86 -3.42
N PHE A 325 9.02 -10.07 -2.93
CA PHE A 325 9.39 -11.24 -3.71
C PHE A 325 8.38 -12.35 -3.44
N ASN A 326 7.81 -12.92 -4.48
CA ASN A 326 6.91 -14.05 -4.35
C ASN A 326 7.19 -15.14 -5.37
N ILE A 327 6.88 -16.36 -5.00
CA ILE A 327 6.96 -17.53 -5.88
C ILE A 327 5.74 -18.41 -5.64
N ARG A 328 5.13 -18.85 -6.72
CA ARG A 328 3.95 -19.71 -6.72
C ARG A 328 4.15 -20.85 -7.70
N GLY A 329 3.85 -22.05 -7.29
CA GLY A 329 4.01 -23.22 -8.15
C GLY A 329 3.53 -24.49 -7.48
N GLY A 330 3.82 -25.61 -8.14
CA GLY A 330 3.52 -26.91 -7.59
C GLY A 330 3.31 -27.97 -8.67
N THR A 331 3.00 -29.13 -8.20
CA THR A 331 2.59 -30.30 -8.98
C THR A 331 1.31 -30.86 -8.38
N GLY A 332 0.66 -31.83 -9.03
CA GLY A 332 -0.57 -32.45 -8.49
C GLY A 332 -0.44 -33.06 -7.09
N LYS A 333 0.78 -33.19 -6.55
CA LYS A 333 1.04 -33.72 -5.19
C LYS A 333 1.36 -32.64 -4.18
N ILE A 334 2.07 -31.58 -4.58
CA ILE A 334 2.53 -30.53 -3.69
C ILE A 334 2.36 -29.21 -4.41
N THR A 335 1.61 -28.30 -3.82
CA THR A 335 1.50 -26.92 -4.29
C THR A 335 1.99 -25.95 -3.23
N TYR A 336 2.62 -24.86 -3.66
CA TYR A 336 3.25 -23.92 -2.74
C TYR A 336 3.11 -22.48 -3.20
N PHE A 337 3.00 -21.61 -2.20
CA PHE A 337 3.11 -20.16 -2.36
C PHE A 337 4.01 -19.62 -1.27
N MET A 338 5.02 -18.83 -1.63
CA MET A 338 5.90 -18.15 -0.69
C MET A 338 5.97 -16.67 -1.05
N ASN A 339 5.93 -15.81 -0.04
CA ASN A 339 6.10 -14.37 -0.19
C ASN A 339 7.03 -13.83 0.88
N LEU A 340 7.91 -12.93 0.49
CA LEU A 340 8.78 -12.15 1.37
C LEU A 340 8.62 -10.67 1.04
N THR A 341 8.22 -9.88 2.05
CA THR A 341 8.12 -8.43 1.92
C THR A 341 9.02 -7.75 2.93
N VAL A 342 9.78 -6.78 2.46
CA VAL A 342 10.56 -5.86 3.29
C VAL A 342 10.07 -4.45 3.01
N ASN A 343 9.62 -3.75 4.06
CA ASN A 343 9.15 -2.39 3.94
C ASN A 343 9.92 -1.48 4.90
N HIS A 344 10.49 -0.41 4.36
CA HIS A 344 11.23 0.60 5.09
C HIS A 344 10.51 1.93 4.99
N GLU A 345 10.11 2.49 6.13
CA GLU A 345 9.46 3.79 6.22
C GLU A 345 10.31 4.74 7.06
N THR A 346 10.52 5.96 6.55
CA THR A 346 11.22 7.02 7.28
C THR A 346 10.26 8.15 7.65
N GLY A 347 10.40 8.66 8.88
CA GLY A 347 9.63 9.82 9.33
C GLY A 347 10.16 11.13 8.77
N MET A 348 9.36 12.19 8.95
CA MET A 348 9.73 13.55 8.50
C MET A 348 10.62 14.30 9.49
N LEU A 349 10.91 13.74 10.65
CA LEU A 349 11.78 14.37 11.63
C LEU A 349 13.20 14.50 11.04
N ARG A 350 13.80 15.70 11.13
CA ARG A 350 15.22 15.89 10.79
C ARG A 350 16.06 15.27 11.90
N ASP A 351 16.84 14.28 11.54
CA ASP A 351 17.75 13.65 12.49
C ASP A 351 19.09 14.41 12.50
N ARG A 352 19.15 15.42 13.35
CA ARG A 352 20.39 16.15 13.66
C ARG A 352 21.12 15.59 14.87
N SER A 353 20.56 14.56 15.52
CA SER A 353 21.18 13.97 16.71
C SER A 353 22.53 13.33 16.41
N LYS A 354 22.72 12.80 15.20
CA LYS A 354 23.99 12.22 14.76
C LYS A 354 25.15 13.20 14.69
N ASP A 355 24.85 14.50 14.59
CA ASP A 355 25.86 15.54 14.58
C ASP A 355 26.49 15.72 15.99
N PHE A 356 25.77 15.26 17.03
CA PHE A 356 26.14 15.47 18.43
C PHE A 356 26.23 14.17 19.24
N PHE A 357 25.51 13.14 18.83
CA PHE A 357 25.36 11.87 19.56
C PHE A 357 25.61 10.67 18.65
N SER A 358 25.95 9.54 19.26
CA SER A 358 26.16 8.26 18.55
C SER A 358 24.85 7.57 18.12
N PHE A 359 23.69 8.13 18.49
CA PHE A 359 22.38 7.55 18.21
C PHE A 359 21.54 8.47 17.30
N SER A 360 20.52 7.89 16.66
CA SER A 360 19.56 8.59 15.81
C SER A 360 18.26 8.83 16.55
N ASN A 361 17.75 10.07 16.51
CA ASN A 361 16.41 10.43 16.98
C ASN A 361 15.37 10.46 15.86
N GLY A 362 15.72 10.02 14.66
CA GLY A 362 14.81 9.90 13.55
C GLY A 362 13.78 8.80 13.76
N ILE A 363 12.62 8.91 13.10
CA ILE A 363 11.64 7.83 13.03
C ILE A 363 12.03 6.93 11.87
N ASN A 364 12.22 5.66 12.17
CA ASN A 364 12.56 4.63 11.20
C ASN A 364 11.80 3.35 11.53
N VAL A 365 11.09 2.81 10.55
CA VAL A 365 10.29 1.60 10.70
C VAL A 365 10.71 0.60 9.64
N MET A 366 11.17 -0.56 10.09
CA MET A 366 11.44 -1.71 9.23
C MET A 366 10.41 -2.80 9.52
N LYS A 367 9.68 -3.22 8.48
CA LYS A 367 8.72 -4.31 8.56
C LYS A 367 9.18 -5.45 7.66
N TYR A 368 9.26 -6.62 8.23
CA TYR A 368 9.56 -7.86 7.52
C TYR A 368 8.34 -8.76 7.63
N ALA A 369 7.80 -9.20 6.50
CA ALA A 369 6.68 -10.14 6.46
C ALA A 369 7.06 -11.34 5.59
N PHE A 370 6.85 -12.51 6.12
CA PHE A 370 7.06 -13.78 5.44
C PHE A 370 5.78 -14.60 5.49
N GLN A 371 5.32 -15.05 4.33
CA GLN A 371 4.18 -15.94 4.17
C GLN A 371 4.64 -17.17 3.40
N ASN A 372 4.28 -18.35 3.88
CA ASN A 372 4.52 -19.60 3.19
C ASN A 372 3.32 -20.52 3.35
N ASN A 373 2.68 -20.89 2.25
CA ASN A 373 1.56 -21.79 2.19
C ASN A 373 1.96 -23.01 1.36
N ILE A 374 1.86 -24.19 1.93
CA ILE A 374 2.19 -25.46 1.27
C ILE A 374 1.01 -26.41 1.48
N ASP A 375 0.50 -26.96 0.37
CA ASP A 375 -0.54 -27.98 0.37
C ASP A 375 0.02 -29.28 -0.14
N PHE A 376 -0.11 -30.34 0.66
CA PHE A 376 0.27 -31.70 0.33
C PHE A 376 -0.97 -32.52 0.00
N HIS A 377 -1.17 -32.85 -1.25
CA HIS A 377 -2.28 -33.66 -1.73
C HIS A 377 -1.92 -35.15 -1.60
N MET A 378 -2.26 -35.75 -0.46
CA MET A 378 -1.96 -37.16 -0.18
C MET A 378 -2.82 -38.12 -1.01
N SER A 379 -4.08 -37.74 -1.23
CA SER A 379 -5.03 -38.47 -2.08
C SER A 379 -6.02 -37.48 -2.68
N LYS A 380 -6.94 -37.98 -3.53
CA LYS A 380 -8.02 -37.12 -4.07
C LYS A 380 -8.96 -36.55 -3.02
N SER A 381 -9.01 -37.15 -1.82
CA SER A 381 -9.88 -36.75 -0.72
C SER A 381 -9.15 -36.18 0.50
N SER A 382 -7.81 -36.20 0.50
CA SER A 382 -7.04 -35.83 1.67
C SER A 382 -5.92 -34.86 1.31
N THR A 383 -5.95 -33.66 1.89
CA THR A 383 -4.94 -32.62 1.74
C THR A 383 -4.46 -32.16 3.12
N ILE A 384 -3.17 -32.03 3.29
CA ILE A 384 -2.55 -31.41 4.46
C ILE A 384 -2.07 -30.03 4.04
N SER A 385 -2.61 -28.99 4.66
CA SER A 385 -2.20 -27.61 4.43
C SER A 385 -1.37 -27.08 5.58
N LEU A 386 -0.23 -26.49 5.27
CA LEU A 386 0.63 -25.79 6.20
C LEU A 386 0.71 -24.32 5.80
N HIS A 387 0.12 -23.45 6.61
CA HIS A 387 0.21 -22.01 6.44
C HIS A 387 1.11 -21.43 7.53
N LEU A 388 2.17 -20.75 7.11
CA LEU A 388 3.12 -20.08 7.99
C LEU A 388 3.14 -18.60 7.68
N ASN A 389 2.78 -17.78 8.68
CA ASN A 389 2.89 -16.32 8.61
C ASN A 389 3.82 -15.85 9.71
N ALA A 390 4.84 -15.08 9.36
CA ALA A 390 5.77 -14.48 10.31
C ALA A 390 5.95 -13.00 9.98
N GLN A 391 5.82 -12.15 11.02
CA GLN A 391 5.96 -10.71 10.88
C GLN A 391 6.90 -10.18 11.97
N VAL A 392 7.82 -9.30 11.56
CA VAL A 392 8.73 -8.60 12.47
C VAL A 392 8.68 -7.11 12.16
N ASN A 393 8.35 -6.31 13.17
CA ASN A 393 8.36 -4.86 13.08
C ASN A 393 9.46 -4.32 13.97
N ASP A 394 10.44 -3.61 13.41
CA ASP A 394 11.49 -2.90 14.13
C ASP A 394 11.24 -1.40 14.00
N ILE A 395 10.86 -0.76 15.11
CA ILE A 395 10.48 0.65 15.16
C ILE A 395 11.50 1.40 16.00
N THR A 396 12.15 2.37 15.40
CA THR A 396 12.99 3.35 16.07
C THR A 396 12.26 4.69 16.08
N ALA A 397 12.09 5.28 17.27
CA ALA A 397 11.44 6.58 17.43
C ALA A 397 12.15 7.38 18.53
N PRO A 398 12.09 8.73 18.52
CA PRO A 398 12.64 9.53 19.59
C PRO A 398 11.97 9.21 20.92
N ALA A 399 12.77 9.13 21.99
CA ALA A 399 12.31 8.92 23.35
C ALA A 399 12.45 10.23 24.14
N ILE A 400 11.35 10.96 24.31
CA ILE A 400 11.33 12.27 24.97
C ILE A 400 10.76 12.17 26.39
N ASN A 401 9.90 11.18 26.64
CA ASN A 401 9.22 11.04 27.92
C ASN A 401 9.15 9.57 28.33
N ASN A 402 9.58 9.29 29.55
CA ASN A 402 9.58 7.93 30.09
C ASN A 402 8.17 7.40 30.43
N ASN A 403 7.15 8.27 30.54
CA ASN A 403 5.78 7.88 30.89
C ASN A 403 4.94 7.43 29.69
N ASP A 404 5.32 7.81 28.46
CA ASP A 404 4.67 7.38 27.24
C ASP A 404 5.73 6.95 26.24
N THR A 405 5.88 5.65 26.08
CA THR A 405 6.85 5.03 25.18
C THR A 405 6.30 4.84 23.76
N SER A 406 5.03 5.19 23.52
CA SER A 406 4.43 5.06 22.20
C SER A 406 5.04 6.07 21.23
N PRO A 407 5.37 5.68 19.98
CA PRO A 407 5.86 6.62 18.97
C PRO A 407 4.92 7.80 18.73
N ALA A 408 3.60 7.58 18.82
CA ALA A 408 2.61 8.64 18.68
C ALA A 408 2.65 9.66 19.81
N GLY A 409 2.74 9.19 21.06
CA GLY A 409 2.85 10.07 22.23
C GLY A 409 4.13 10.90 22.21
N GLN A 410 5.24 10.31 21.81
CA GLN A 410 6.51 11.00 21.65
C GLN A 410 6.44 12.10 20.58
N MET A 411 5.82 11.80 19.43
CA MET A 411 5.62 12.79 18.36
C MET A 411 4.68 13.92 18.76
N ASN A 412 3.58 13.62 19.44
CA ASN A 412 2.66 14.64 19.93
C ASN A 412 3.37 15.63 20.87
N ARG A 413 4.31 15.15 21.67
CA ARG A 413 5.13 16.02 22.50
C ARG A 413 6.06 16.92 21.69
N ILE A 414 6.69 16.40 20.62
CA ILE A 414 7.51 17.23 19.72
C ILE A 414 6.63 18.31 19.11
N TYR A 415 5.45 17.98 18.61
CA TYR A 415 4.52 18.97 18.04
C TYR A 415 4.08 20.02 19.06
N SER A 416 3.70 19.59 20.27
CA SER A 416 3.34 20.54 21.34
C SER A 416 4.50 21.47 21.68
N SER A 417 5.71 20.92 21.82
CA SER A 417 6.90 21.72 22.11
C SER A 417 7.20 22.75 21.02
N ILE A 418 6.98 22.42 19.75
CA ILE A 418 7.16 23.35 18.63
C ILE A 418 6.13 24.48 18.70
N MET A 419 4.87 24.16 19.04
CA MET A 419 3.81 25.16 19.19
C MET A 419 4.03 26.11 20.38
N ASP A 420 4.69 25.58 21.43
CA ASP A 420 5.00 26.36 22.65
C ASP A 420 6.29 27.18 22.51
N CYS A 421 7.12 26.92 21.49
CA CYS A 421 8.36 27.68 21.26
C CYS A 421 8.10 28.96 20.49
N ASN A 422 8.47 30.08 21.09
CA ASN A 422 8.42 31.38 20.41
C ASN A 422 9.52 31.50 19.35
N PRO A 423 9.27 32.14 18.22
CA PRO A 423 10.25 32.29 17.15
C PRO A 423 11.43 33.22 17.52
N VAL A 424 11.30 34.02 18.58
CA VAL A 424 12.21 35.14 18.91
C VAL A 424 12.96 34.96 20.23
N ASP A 425 12.75 33.88 20.97
CA ASP A 425 13.32 33.70 22.29
C ASP A 425 14.81 33.34 22.25
N PHE A 426 15.19 32.46 21.33
CA PHE A 426 16.56 31.97 21.19
C PHE A 426 16.84 31.45 19.76
N PRO A 427 18.12 31.44 19.33
CA PRO A 427 18.51 30.86 18.06
C PRO A 427 18.47 29.34 18.13
N VAL A 428 18.50 28.66 16.97
CA VAL A 428 18.50 27.19 16.88
C VAL A 428 19.68 26.58 17.65
N TYR A 429 20.84 27.19 17.54
CA TYR A 429 22.05 26.83 18.28
C TYR A 429 22.93 28.04 18.46
N PHE A 430 23.77 28.01 19.47
CA PHE A 430 24.87 28.96 19.61
C PHE A 430 26.15 28.31 19.07
N PRO A 431 27.05 29.10 18.46
CA PRO A 431 28.33 28.58 18.04
C PRO A 431 29.06 27.97 19.22
N ALA A 432 29.81 26.90 18.98
CA ALA A 432 30.59 26.27 20.00
C ALA A 432 31.67 27.28 20.46
N GLY A 433 31.69 27.55 21.78
CA GLY A 433 32.80 28.26 22.41
C GLY A 433 34.03 27.37 22.57
N GLU A 434 35.05 27.82 23.31
CA GLU A 434 36.28 27.06 23.60
C GLU A 434 36.01 25.66 24.19
N GLU A 435 34.86 25.46 24.85
CA GLU A 435 34.46 24.20 25.49
C GLU A 435 33.79 23.18 24.55
N LYS A 436 33.73 23.39 23.26
CA LYS A 436 33.08 22.49 22.25
C LYS A 436 31.64 22.06 22.56
N TRP A 437 30.94 22.76 23.48
CA TRP A 437 29.57 22.44 23.84
C TRP A 437 28.60 23.33 23.08
N ILE A 438 27.67 22.70 22.34
CA ILE A 438 26.55 23.42 21.72
C ILE A 438 25.42 23.51 22.75
N LYS A 439 25.09 24.74 23.14
CA LYS A 439 23.95 24.97 24.01
C LYS A 439 22.68 25.07 23.17
N TRP A 440 21.84 24.07 23.25
CA TRP A 440 20.49 24.13 22.67
C TRP A 440 19.64 25.03 23.54
N GLY A 441 18.85 25.89 22.90
CA GLY A 441 17.77 26.60 23.59
C GLY A 441 16.68 25.60 23.96
N ALA A 442 16.42 25.43 25.24
CA ALA A 442 15.30 24.63 25.72
C ALA A 442 14.28 25.55 26.37
N PHE A 443 13.04 25.47 25.92
CA PHE A 443 11.92 26.08 26.58
C PHE A 443 11.31 25.09 27.57
N SER A 444 11.22 25.43 28.83
CA SER A 444 10.43 24.70 29.82
C SER A 444 9.09 25.39 29.98
N GLY A 445 8.04 24.94 29.35
CA GLY A 445 6.66 25.34 29.62
C GLY A 445 6.20 24.82 30.98
N GLY A 446 6.68 25.36 32.04
CA GLY A 446 6.09 25.20 33.37
C GLY A 446 5.16 26.38 33.64
N ASN A 447 4.04 26.13 34.31
CA ASN A 447 3.07 27.11 34.81
C ASN A 447 3.64 28.12 35.84
N ASP A 448 4.91 28.43 35.72
CA ASP A 448 5.55 29.35 36.60
C ASP A 448 5.37 30.77 36.05
N GLN A 449 4.61 31.58 36.77
CA GLN A 449 4.35 32.99 36.50
C GLN A 449 5.59 33.89 36.56
N GLY A 450 6.76 33.33 36.41
CA GLY A 450 8.03 34.01 36.31
C GLY A 450 8.83 33.46 35.14
N ARG A 451 8.54 33.95 33.94
CA ARG A 451 9.28 33.61 32.73
C ARG A 451 10.73 34.07 32.79
N ARG A 452 11.56 33.27 33.37
CA ARG A 452 12.98 33.34 33.15
C ARG A 452 13.34 32.18 32.26
N THR A 453 13.72 32.46 31.02
CA THR A 453 14.44 31.51 30.15
C THR A 453 15.64 30.96 30.93
N ARG A 454 15.43 29.86 31.62
CA ARG A 454 16.52 29.10 32.21
C ARG A 454 17.06 28.19 31.11
N TRP A 455 18.23 28.52 30.64
CA TRP A 455 19.07 27.59 29.90
C TRP A 455 19.19 26.32 30.73
N ARG A 456 18.40 25.28 30.43
CA ARG A 456 18.69 23.97 30.94
C ARG A 456 19.67 23.34 29.95
N ARG A 457 20.74 22.74 30.49
CA ARG A 457 21.42 21.67 29.78
C ARG A 457 20.35 20.76 29.18
N PRO A 458 20.47 20.31 27.93
CA PRO A 458 19.66 19.20 27.50
C PRO A 458 19.74 18.15 28.60
N PRO A 459 18.62 17.51 29.01
CA PRO A 459 18.70 16.42 29.94
C PRO A 459 19.80 15.52 29.41
N GLU A 460 20.77 15.23 30.26
CA GLU A 460 21.89 14.37 29.88
C GLU A 460 21.30 13.25 29.04
N ALA A 461 21.87 13.03 27.84
CA ALA A 461 21.30 12.17 26.82
C ALA A 461 21.31 10.69 27.27
N THR A 462 20.58 10.40 28.32
CA THR A 462 20.40 9.11 28.95
C THR A 462 19.11 8.44 28.53
N ALA A 463 18.27 9.10 27.70
CA ALA A 463 17.09 8.43 27.19
C ALA A 463 17.50 7.51 26.04
N PRO A 464 17.51 6.17 26.27
CA PRO A 464 17.77 5.22 25.20
C PRO A 464 16.68 5.37 24.12
N VAL A 465 17.08 5.27 22.87
CA VAL A 465 16.15 5.09 21.77
C VAL A 465 15.29 3.86 22.08
N SER A 466 14.00 4.03 22.25
CA SER A 466 13.12 2.89 22.47
C SER A 466 13.04 2.08 21.17
N ARG A 467 13.63 0.90 21.21
CA ARG A 467 13.54 -0.08 20.15
C ARG A 467 12.48 -1.10 20.52
N ALA A 468 11.26 -0.90 20.02
CA ALA A 468 10.21 -1.87 20.19
C ALA A 468 10.33 -2.94 19.10
N ARG A 469 10.72 -4.15 19.50
CA ARG A 469 10.58 -5.35 18.67
C ARG A 469 9.28 -6.02 19.04
N SER A 470 8.32 -6.04 18.11
CA SER A 470 7.18 -6.94 18.27
C SER A 470 7.67 -8.39 18.17
N SER A 471 7.26 -9.22 19.09
CA SER A 471 7.53 -10.66 19.04
C SER A 471 6.98 -11.24 17.74
N PRO A 472 7.68 -12.18 17.08
CA PRO A 472 7.16 -12.84 15.90
C PRO A 472 5.89 -13.60 16.27
N THR A 473 4.79 -13.28 15.63
CA THR A 473 3.53 -14.03 15.75
C THR A 473 3.57 -15.19 14.77
N LEU A 474 3.83 -16.38 15.24
CA LEU A 474 3.74 -17.63 14.48
C LEU A 474 2.29 -18.10 14.50
N ILE A 475 1.61 -17.96 13.40
CA ILE A 475 0.27 -18.51 13.19
C ILE A 475 0.41 -19.81 12.39
N SER A 476 0.28 -20.95 13.06
CA SER A 476 0.19 -22.24 12.37
C SER A 476 -1.26 -22.73 12.41
N SER A 477 -1.89 -22.90 11.26
CA SER A 477 -3.19 -23.58 11.16
C SER A 477 -2.99 -25.00 10.64
N ARG A 478 -3.51 -25.97 11.37
CA ARG A 478 -3.65 -27.36 10.89
C ARG A 478 -5.12 -27.56 10.54
N ASN A 479 -5.42 -27.64 9.27
CA ASN A 479 -6.71 -28.12 8.80
C ASN A 479 -6.54 -29.58 8.37
N SER A 480 -7.02 -30.50 9.20
CA SER A 480 -7.28 -31.86 8.78
C SER A 480 -8.77 -31.97 8.46
N THR A 481 -9.10 -31.99 7.20
CA THR A 481 -10.45 -32.37 6.74
C THR A 481 -10.49 -33.88 6.60
N CYS A 482 -11.30 -34.53 7.43
CA CYS A 482 -11.76 -35.90 7.19
C CYS A 482 -12.83 -35.93 6.13
#